data_3b995301678838db614d3885ec2db5a8
#
_entry.id   3b995301678838db614d3885ec2db5a8
#
_cell.length_a   1.000
_cell.length_b   1.000
_cell.length_c   1.000
_cell.angle_alpha   90.00
_cell.angle_beta   90.00
_cell.angle_gamma   90.00
#
_symmetry.space_group_name_H-M   'P 1'
#
loop_
_entity.id
_entity.type
_entity.pdbx_description
1 polymer ?
#
loop_
_entity_poly.entity_id
_entity_poly.type
_entity_poly.pdbx_seq_one_letter_code
_entity_poly.pdbx_strand_id
1 'polypeptide(L)'
;MNKVHSCDRTDLSRLHESYFFGLVAVMCFGAAILFIKLIPAPMEILHLGIGLSLTSYAINRNMQFKFAQRSYKKWNAGRGCIEFGPCWFCNLWSILTIIIFLLTIVTVAWLTYFGGTSYSGRTQLKIAMMVGVLLILSLVSLLSFPFGRWRKPEIVIDSVGVHLWPTGRYRTMIPWAAQPRVLGCVRHNGTPVALIETRTNSCYYFPMFTLPLGYVQFQRVLEFYSGYADARRSIGTPQGLVHVRSLMDFPVSEIAKDLHSQ
;
A
#
# COMPACT_ATOMS: atom_id res chain seq x y z
N MET A 1 7.32 -19.44 -13.07
CA MET A 1 5.93 -19.01 -12.83
C MET A 1 5.83 -18.45 -11.42
N ASN A 2 5.35 -17.23 -11.25
CA ASN A 2 5.14 -16.66 -9.92
C ASN A 2 3.97 -17.40 -9.23
N LYS A 3 4.18 -17.83 -7.99
CA LYS A 3 3.15 -18.54 -7.22
C LYS A 3 1.98 -17.58 -6.95
N VAL A 4 0.76 -17.99 -7.34
CA VAL A 4 -0.47 -17.26 -7.03
C VAL A 4 -0.87 -17.59 -5.58
N HIS A 5 -1.10 -16.57 -4.78
CA HIS A 5 -1.57 -16.68 -3.40
C HIS A 5 -3.04 -16.26 -3.33
N SER A 6 -3.80 -16.84 -2.39
CA SER A 6 -5.17 -16.38 -2.14
C SER A 6 -5.20 -14.94 -1.63
N CYS A 7 -6.28 -14.23 -1.91
CA CYS A 7 -6.48 -12.86 -1.46
C CYS A 7 -6.48 -12.76 0.08
N ASP A 8 -7.13 -13.70 0.78
CA ASP A 8 -7.15 -13.76 2.25
C ASP A 8 -5.74 -13.84 2.85
N ARG A 9 -4.91 -14.73 2.30
CA ARG A 9 -3.53 -14.91 2.78
C ARG A 9 -2.71 -13.63 2.57
N THR A 10 -2.96 -12.92 1.48
CA THR A 10 -2.25 -11.67 1.18
C THR A 10 -2.70 -10.54 2.12
N ASP A 11 -4.00 -10.45 2.43
CA ASP A 11 -4.51 -9.49 3.40
C ASP A 11 -3.94 -9.75 4.80
N LEU A 12 -3.86 -11.01 5.24
CA LEU A 12 -3.22 -11.38 6.50
C LEU A 12 -1.72 -11.08 6.51
N SER A 13 -1.02 -11.24 5.39
CA SER A 13 0.41 -10.94 5.32
C SER A 13 0.72 -9.47 5.58
N ARG A 14 -0.17 -8.55 5.22
CA ARG A 14 -0.03 -7.11 5.53
C ARG A 14 0.01 -6.85 7.04
N LEU A 15 -0.79 -7.59 7.81
CA LEU A 15 -0.79 -7.49 9.27
C LEU A 15 0.49 -8.07 9.86
N HIS A 16 0.93 -9.23 9.38
CA HIS A 16 2.19 -9.84 9.81
C HIS A 16 3.40 -8.95 9.50
N GLU A 17 3.43 -8.31 8.33
CA GLU A 17 4.47 -7.31 7.99
C GLU A 17 4.51 -6.18 9.04
N SER A 18 3.37 -5.66 9.46
CA SER A 18 3.30 -4.61 10.49
C SER A 18 3.94 -5.06 11.81
N TYR A 19 3.62 -6.26 12.28
CA TYR A 19 4.20 -6.80 13.50
C TYR A 19 5.70 -7.08 13.36
N PHE A 20 6.13 -7.63 12.23
CA PHE A 20 7.55 -7.88 11.96
C PHE A 20 8.37 -6.60 12.02
N PHE A 21 7.96 -5.56 11.29
CA PHE A 21 8.67 -4.28 11.31
C PHE A 21 8.59 -3.59 12.67
N GLY A 22 7.49 -3.73 13.41
CA GLY A 22 7.39 -3.27 14.79
C GLY A 22 8.39 -3.96 15.71
N LEU A 23 8.56 -5.28 15.60
CA LEU A 23 9.55 -6.04 16.37
C LEU A 23 10.97 -5.61 16.04
N VAL A 24 11.31 -5.48 14.75
CA VAL A 24 12.64 -5.00 14.32
C VAL A 24 12.91 -3.59 14.85
N ALA A 25 11.91 -2.72 14.86
CA ALA A 25 12.04 -1.38 15.44
C ALA A 25 12.39 -1.43 16.94
N VAL A 26 11.70 -2.28 17.71
CA VAL A 26 11.99 -2.48 19.14
C VAL A 26 13.42 -3.01 19.32
N MET A 27 13.87 -3.92 18.48
CA MET A 27 15.28 -4.41 18.52
C MET A 27 16.28 -3.29 18.23
N CYS A 28 16.01 -2.41 17.26
CA CYS A 28 16.88 -1.26 16.97
C CYS A 28 16.98 -0.30 18.16
N PHE A 29 15.84 0.01 18.81
CA PHE A 29 15.83 0.83 20.03
C PHE A 29 16.56 0.16 21.18
N GLY A 30 16.30 -1.14 21.39
CA GLY A 30 17.00 -1.93 22.42
C GLY A 30 18.51 -1.94 22.21
N ALA A 31 18.96 -2.14 20.98
CA ALA A 31 20.38 -2.08 20.63
C ALA A 31 20.97 -0.68 20.90
N ALA A 32 20.28 0.39 20.50
CA ALA A 32 20.74 1.75 20.76
C ALA A 32 20.91 2.02 22.28
N ILE A 33 19.96 1.58 23.11
CA ILE A 33 19.99 1.77 24.55
C ILE A 33 21.09 0.92 25.22
N LEU A 34 21.19 -0.36 24.84
CA LEU A 34 22.14 -1.28 25.45
C LEU A 34 23.59 -0.94 25.14
N PHE A 35 23.84 -0.43 23.96
CA PHE A 35 25.19 -0.15 23.46
C PHE A 35 25.56 1.34 23.45
N ILE A 36 24.76 2.21 24.09
CA ILE A 36 24.93 3.67 24.10
C ILE A 36 26.38 4.13 24.47
N LYS A 37 27.09 3.37 25.31
CA LYS A 37 28.47 3.67 25.72
C LYS A 37 29.54 2.97 24.87
N LEU A 38 29.12 1.99 24.02
CA LEU A 38 30.05 1.15 23.26
C LEU A 38 30.05 1.51 21.76
N ILE A 39 28.99 2.16 21.28
CA ILE A 39 28.82 2.52 19.88
C ILE A 39 29.11 4.00 19.68
N PRO A 40 29.83 4.41 18.62
CA PRO A 40 30.03 5.82 18.30
C PRO A 40 28.69 6.54 18.08
N ALA A 41 28.56 7.79 18.56
CA ALA A 41 27.35 8.59 18.51
C ALA A 41 26.62 8.60 17.11
N PRO A 42 27.33 8.70 15.97
CA PRO A 42 26.65 8.62 14.66
C PRO A 42 25.95 7.29 14.42
N MET A 43 26.51 6.18 14.90
CA MET A 43 25.90 4.85 14.75
C MET A 43 24.68 4.68 15.67
N GLU A 44 24.74 5.24 16.87
CA GLU A 44 23.61 5.27 17.79
C GLU A 44 22.42 6.04 17.19
N ILE A 45 22.67 7.23 16.66
CA ILE A 45 21.64 8.02 15.96
C ILE A 45 21.08 7.28 14.75
N LEU A 46 21.91 6.55 14.02
CA LEU A 46 21.44 5.73 12.90
C LEU A 46 20.50 4.64 13.39
N HIS A 47 20.81 3.91 14.46
CA HIS A 47 19.93 2.88 15.03
C HIS A 47 18.61 3.47 15.51
N LEU A 48 18.63 4.61 16.20
CA LEU A 48 17.43 5.32 16.63
C LEU A 48 16.58 5.76 15.44
N GLY A 49 17.19 6.34 14.42
CA GLY A 49 16.49 6.81 13.22
C GLY A 49 15.91 5.67 12.40
N ILE A 50 16.62 4.55 12.24
CA ILE A 50 16.08 3.33 11.62
C ILE A 50 14.91 2.82 12.46
N GLY A 51 15.05 2.73 13.77
CA GLY A 51 13.97 2.33 14.68
C GLY A 51 12.72 3.19 14.53
N LEU A 52 12.87 4.52 14.50
CA LEU A 52 11.76 5.46 14.27
C LEU A 52 11.12 5.28 12.89
N SER A 53 11.91 5.09 11.85
CA SER A 53 11.41 4.89 10.49
C SER A 53 10.64 3.57 10.36
N LEU A 54 11.15 2.49 10.95
CA LEU A 54 10.48 1.19 10.98
C LEU A 54 9.20 1.23 11.82
N THR A 55 9.19 1.94 12.95
CA THR A 55 7.99 2.16 13.76
C THR A 55 6.95 2.92 12.94
N SER A 56 7.33 4.01 12.28
CA SER A 56 6.46 4.78 11.40
C SER A 56 5.88 3.92 10.28
N TYR A 57 6.69 3.08 9.65
CA TYR A 57 6.26 2.15 8.62
C TYR A 57 5.28 1.10 9.17
N ALA A 58 5.57 0.49 10.33
CA ALA A 58 4.72 -0.48 10.99
C ALA A 58 3.35 0.11 11.36
N ILE A 59 3.33 1.34 11.89
CA ILE A 59 2.09 2.07 12.19
C ILE A 59 1.30 2.30 10.90
N ASN A 60 1.94 2.77 9.83
CA ASN A 60 1.28 3.00 8.54
C ASN A 60 0.63 1.72 8.01
N ARG A 61 1.33 0.57 8.06
CA ARG A 61 0.80 -0.73 7.63
C ARG A 61 -0.40 -1.17 8.48
N ASN A 62 -0.31 -1.02 9.78
CA ASN A 62 -1.42 -1.34 10.70
C ASN A 62 -2.64 -0.44 10.42
N MET A 63 -2.41 0.86 10.21
CA MET A 63 -3.48 1.80 9.86
C MET A 63 -4.13 1.45 8.52
N GLN A 64 -3.35 1.09 7.49
CA GLN A 64 -3.89 0.63 6.20
C GLN A 64 -4.78 -0.60 6.38
N PHE A 65 -4.37 -1.57 7.20
CA PHE A 65 -5.18 -2.74 7.52
C PHE A 65 -6.49 -2.37 8.23
N LYS A 66 -6.43 -1.51 9.27
CA LYS A 66 -7.63 -1.02 9.97
C LYS A 66 -8.55 -0.21 9.07
N PHE A 67 -7.99 0.59 8.16
CA PHE A 67 -8.79 1.33 7.18
C PHE A 67 -9.40 0.42 6.13
N ALA A 68 -8.73 -0.69 5.76
CA ALA A 68 -9.33 -1.69 4.89
C ALA A 68 -10.59 -2.30 5.50
N GLN A 69 -10.62 -2.55 6.82
CA GLN A 69 -11.81 -2.99 7.53
C GLN A 69 -12.97 -1.97 7.50
N ARG A 70 -12.68 -0.69 7.28
CA ARG A 70 -13.66 0.40 7.16
C ARG A 70 -13.70 0.99 5.75
N SER A 71 -13.28 0.23 4.75
CA SER A 71 -13.17 0.68 3.36
C SER A 71 -14.51 1.08 2.75
N TYR A 72 -15.64 0.58 3.30
CA TYR A 72 -16.98 1.00 2.89
C TYR A 72 -17.18 2.53 2.95
N LYS A 73 -16.51 3.24 3.87
CA LYS A 73 -16.57 4.70 3.99
C LYS A 73 -15.81 5.45 2.89
N LYS A 74 -14.95 4.77 2.15
CA LYS A 74 -14.12 5.36 1.08
C LYS A 74 -14.78 5.31 -0.29
N TRP A 75 -15.86 4.54 -0.40
CA TRP A 75 -16.64 4.49 -1.62
C TRP A 75 -17.64 5.64 -1.68
N ASN A 76 -17.60 6.40 -2.77
CA ASN A 76 -18.45 7.56 -3.02
C ASN A 76 -19.14 7.42 -4.36
N ALA A 77 -20.38 7.92 -4.44
CA ALA A 77 -21.07 8.02 -5.71
C ALA A 77 -20.58 9.26 -6.47
N GLY A 78 -20.16 9.06 -7.72
CA GLY A 78 -19.86 10.09 -8.68
C GLY A 78 -20.98 10.21 -9.70
N ARG A 79 -20.81 11.06 -10.73
CA ARG A 79 -21.75 11.17 -11.84
C ARG A 79 -21.67 9.92 -12.75
N GLY A 80 -22.60 8.99 -12.58
CA GLY A 80 -22.65 7.75 -13.34
C GLY A 80 -21.55 6.73 -13.00
N CYS A 81 -20.86 6.90 -11.89
CA CYS A 81 -19.80 6.01 -11.44
C CYS A 81 -19.78 5.89 -9.92
N ILE A 82 -19.02 4.93 -9.44
CA ILE A 82 -18.68 4.77 -8.02
C ILE A 82 -17.16 4.81 -7.91
N GLU A 83 -16.66 5.64 -7.02
CA GLU A 83 -15.24 5.92 -6.87
C GLU A 83 -14.71 5.47 -5.51
N PHE A 84 -13.55 4.82 -5.51
CA PHE A 84 -12.81 4.57 -4.29
C PHE A 84 -11.87 5.75 -4.01
N GLY A 85 -12.19 6.50 -2.96
CA GLY A 85 -11.48 7.72 -2.61
C GLY A 85 -10.03 7.46 -2.14
N PRO A 86 -9.14 8.41 -2.41
CA PRO A 86 -7.74 8.31 -2.01
C PRO A 86 -7.58 8.30 -0.49
N CYS A 87 -6.54 7.62 0.01
CA CYS A 87 -6.16 7.68 1.42
C CYS A 87 -5.03 8.70 1.62
N TRP A 88 -5.38 9.99 1.68
CA TRP A 88 -4.40 11.05 1.89
C TRP A 88 -3.56 10.84 3.17
N PHE A 89 -4.18 10.31 4.22
CA PHE A 89 -3.51 10.04 5.50
C PHE A 89 -2.42 8.97 5.35
N CYS A 90 -2.70 7.86 4.64
CA CYS A 90 -1.70 6.81 4.40
C CYS A 90 -0.53 7.34 3.56
N ASN A 91 -0.83 8.20 2.59
CA ASN A 91 0.18 8.83 1.75
C ASN A 91 1.04 9.82 2.54
N LEU A 92 0.41 10.67 3.38
CA LEU A 92 1.12 11.59 4.26
C LEU A 92 2.06 10.84 5.22
N TRP A 93 1.58 9.73 5.80
CA TRP A 93 2.38 8.92 6.72
C TRP A 93 3.57 8.25 6.01
N SER A 94 3.38 7.81 4.77
CA SER A 94 4.49 7.27 3.97
C SER A 94 5.57 8.31 3.69
N ILE A 95 5.17 9.56 3.37
CA ILE A 95 6.13 10.67 3.21
C ILE A 95 6.85 10.97 4.51
N LEU A 96 6.13 11.04 5.62
CA LEU A 96 6.72 11.28 6.93
C LEU A 96 7.79 10.24 7.26
N THR A 97 7.54 8.98 6.95
CA THR A 97 8.53 7.91 7.12
C THR A 97 9.81 8.17 6.31
N ILE A 98 9.66 8.57 5.04
CA ILE A 98 10.80 8.89 4.17
C ILE A 98 11.56 10.11 4.70
N ILE A 99 10.85 11.15 5.16
CA ILE A 99 11.46 12.36 5.71
C ILE A 99 12.26 12.04 6.99
N ILE A 100 11.70 11.27 7.92
CA ILE A 100 12.40 10.83 9.14
C ILE A 100 13.69 10.12 8.77
N PHE A 101 13.64 9.21 7.80
CA PHE A 101 14.79 8.46 7.35
C PHE A 101 15.86 9.36 6.71
N LEU A 102 15.47 10.30 5.85
CA LEU A 102 16.37 11.28 5.24
C LEU A 102 17.04 12.18 6.29
N LEU A 103 16.27 12.70 7.25
CA LEU A 103 16.82 13.51 8.34
C LEU A 103 17.84 12.73 9.16
N THR A 104 17.56 11.46 9.44
CA THR A 104 18.52 10.57 10.13
C THR A 104 19.82 10.47 9.36
N ILE A 105 19.77 10.21 8.06
CA ILE A 105 20.96 10.09 7.20
C ILE A 105 21.77 11.38 7.19
N VAL A 106 21.10 12.53 7.04
CA VAL A 106 21.75 13.84 7.03
C VAL A 106 22.43 14.12 8.38
N THR A 107 21.76 13.81 9.50
CA THR A 107 22.32 13.98 10.83
C THR A 107 23.55 13.10 11.05
N VAL A 108 23.49 11.84 10.62
CA VAL A 108 24.63 10.91 10.71
C VAL A 108 25.81 11.42 9.88
N ALA A 109 25.56 11.88 8.66
CA ALA A 109 26.58 12.46 7.79
C ALA A 109 27.22 13.69 8.45
N TRP A 110 26.39 14.62 8.92
CA TRP A 110 26.85 15.83 9.61
C TRP A 110 27.77 15.51 10.79
N LEU A 111 27.32 14.63 11.70
CA LEU A 111 28.12 14.26 12.88
C LEU A 111 29.42 13.53 12.53
N THR A 112 29.44 12.76 11.45
CA THR A 112 30.63 12.04 11.01
C THR A 112 31.68 12.98 10.45
N TYR A 113 31.28 14.02 9.72
CA TYR A 113 32.21 14.92 9.03
C TYR A 113 32.53 16.19 9.82
N PHE A 114 31.59 16.70 10.61
CA PHE A 114 31.70 17.99 11.30
C PHE A 114 31.64 17.88 12.82
N GLY A 115 31.26 16.73 13.38
CA GLY A 115 31.07 16.55 14.84
C GLY A 115 32.33 16.40 15.65
N GLY A 116 33.52 16.67 15.10
CA GLY A 116 34.81 16.68 15.82
C GLY A 116 35.30 15.29 16.27
N THR A 117 34.63 14.20 15.90
CA THR A 117 35.03 12.84 16.22
C THR A 117 36.09 12.34 15.23
N SER A 118 37.31 12.12 15.71
CA SER A 118 38.40 11.56 14.90
C SER A 118 38.21 10.06 14.69
N TYR A 119 37.52 9.68 13.65
CA TYR A 119 37.46 8.27 13.21
C TYR A 119 38.67 7.93 12.36
N SER A 120 39.11 6.66 12.40
CA SER A 120 40.10 6.19 11.44
C SER A 120 39.56 6.34 10.00
N GLY A 121 40.43 6.69 9.04
CA GLY A 121 40.00 6.88 7.64
C GLY A 121 39.21 5.69 7.06
N ARG A 122 39.56 4.47 7.49
CA ARG A 122 38.81 3.24 7.09
C ARG A 122 37.39 3.23 7.65
N THR A 123 37.16 3.69 8.87
CA THR A 123 35.83 3.79 9.50
C THR A 123 35.01 4.88 8.85
N GLN A 124 35.60 6.04 8.59
CA GLN A 124 34.93 7.13 7.86
C GLN A 124 34.44 6.68 6.47
N LEU A 125 35.30 5.96 5.73
CA LEU A 125 34.93 5.44 4.42
C LEU A 125 33.73 4.47 4.48
N LYS A 126 33.70 3.57 5.48
CA LYS A 126 32.57 2.65 5.67
C LYS A 126 31.27 3.40 5.95
N ILE A 127 31.31 4.40 6.85
CA ILE A 127 30.14 5.22 7.18
C ILE A 127 29.69 6.01 5.94
N ALA A 128 30.61 6.60 5.19
CA ALA A 128 30.32 7.35 3.98
C ALA A 128 29.63 6.49 2.92
N MET A 129 30.13 5.27 2.67
CA MET A 129 29.50 4.34 1.72
C MET A 129 28.08 3.95 2.18
N MET A 130 27.90 3.64 3.46
CA MET A 130 26.60 3.26 4.00
C MET A 130 25.59 4.44 3.89
N VAL A 131 26.00 5.63 4.30
CA VAL A 131 25.20 6.87 4.18
C VAL A 131 24.83 7.14 2.72
N GLY A 132 25.78 6.99 1.81
CA GLY A 132 25.56 7.18 0.36
C GLY A 132 24.51 6.20 -0.19
N VAL A 133 24.61 4.92 0.14
CA VAL A 133 23.63 3.91 -0.29
C VAL A 133 22.24 4.22 0.27
N LEU A 134 22.13 4.53 1.56
CA LEU A 134 20.87 4.84 2.20
C LEU A 134 20.24 6.12 1.62
N LEU A 135 21.05 7.13 1.31
CA LEU A 135 20.59 8.36 0.67
C LEU A 135 20.01 8.08 -0.72
N ILE A 136 20.72 7.30 -1.54
CA ILE A 136 20.24 6.92 -2.87
C ILE A 136 18.91 6.18 -2.77
N LEU A 137 18.79 5.19 -1.88
CA LEU A 137 17.55 4.44 -1.67
C LEU A 137 16.39 5.34 -1.23
N SER A 138 16.66 6.32 -0.36
CA SER A 138 15.66 7.28 0.11
C SER A 138 15.20 8.22 -1.01
N LEU A 139 16.14 8.71 -1.82
CA LEU A 139 15.82 9.57 -2.97
C LEU A 139 15.02 8.80 -4.02
N VAL A 140 15.39 7.57 -4.34
CA VAL A 140 14.62 6.71 -5.26
C VAL A 140 13.22 6.49 -4.72
N SER A 141 13.06 6.22 -3.42
CA SER A 141 11.75 6.06 -2.78
C SER A 141 10.91 7.33 -2.87
N LEU A 142 11.52 8.50 -2.65
CA LEU A 142 10.84 9.79 -2.73
C LEU A 142 10.42 10.13 -4.18
N LEU A 143 11.31 9.93 -5.14
CA LEU A 143 11.02 10.16 -6.57
C LEU A 143 9.97 9.19 -7.12
N SER A 144 9.94 7.98 -6.59
CA SER A 144 8.93 6.96 -6.94
C SER A 144 7.57 7.23 -6.30
N PHE A 145 7.50 8.19 -5.37
CA PHE A 145 6.27 8.48 -4.66
C PHE A 145 5.26 9.21 -5.57
N PRO A 146 4.00 8.76 -5.64
CA PRO A 146 3.01 9.30 -6.58
C PRO A 146 2.38 10.61 -6.08
N PHE A 147 3.14 11.70 -5.95
CA PHE A 147 2.67 13.00 -5.45
C PHE A 147 1.42 13.55 -6.16
N GLY A 148 1.26 13.30 -7.46
CA GLY A 148 0.14 13.82 -8.26
C GLY A 148 -1.21 13.11 -8.02
N ARG A 149 -1.27 12.08 -7.18
CA ARG A 149 -2.43 11.19 -7.03
C ARG A 149 -3.24 11.38 -5.76
N TRP A 150 -2.85 12.28 -4.91
CA TRP A 150 -3.47 12.47 -3.60
C TRP A 150 -4.97 12.79 -3.63
N ARG A 151 -5.46 13.29 -4.77
CA ARG A 151 -6.85 13.72 -4.95
C ARG A 151 -7.61 12.90 -5.98
N LYS A 152 -6.96 11.99 -6.69
CA LYS A 152 -7.62 11.20 -7.75
C LYS A 152 -8.02 9.83 -7.21
N PRO A 153 -9.24 9.36 -7.52
CA PRO A 153 -9.65 8.01 -7.17
C PRO A 153 -8.76 6.99 -7.90
N GLU A 154 -8.36 5.93 -7.20
CA GLU A 154 -7.51 4.88 -7.78
C GLU A 154 -8.34 3.78 -8.44
N ILE A 155 -9.59 3.63 -8.03
CA ILE A 155 -10.55 2.69 -8.61
C ILE A 155 -11.82 3.47 -8.92
N VAL A 156 -12.29 3.38 -10.15
CA VAL A 156 -13.59 3.92 -10.57
C VAL A 156 -14.36 2.82 -11.28
N ILE A 157 -15.60 2.64 -10.88
CA ILE A 157 -16.52 1.65 -11.42
C ILE A 157 -17.64 2.41 -12.13
N ASP A 158 -17.86 2.12 -13.40
CA ASP A 158 -18.99 2.64 -14.15
C ASP A 158 -19.77 1.51 -14.84
N SER A 159 -20.82 1.83 -15.58
CA SER A 159 -21.66 0.87 -16.29
C SER A 159 -20.91 0.10 -17.37
N VAL A 160 -19.79 0.60 -17.86
CA VAL A 160 -19.00 0.03 -18.96
C VAL A 160 -17.90 -0.91 -18.43
N GLY A 161 -17.27 -0.55 -17.32
CA GLY A 161 -16.15 -1.33 -16.81
C GLY A 161 -15.57 -0.81 -15.50
N VAL A 162 -14.45 -1.38 -15.11
CA VAL A 162 -13.63 -0.92 -14.00
C VAL A 162 -12.41 -0.18 -14.54
N HIS A 163 -12.17 0.99 -13.99
CA HIS A 163 -11.02 1.81 -14.29
C HIS A 163 -10.06 1.77 -13.13
N LEU A 164 -8.85 1.33 -13.42
CA LEU A 164 -7.79 1.17 -12.45
C LEU A 164 -6.66 2.15 -12.78
N TRP A 165 -6.13 2.80 -11.75
CA TRP A 165 -4.88 3.57 -11.84
C TRP A 165 -3.79 2.82 -11.10
N PRO A 166 -3.11 1.85 -11.75
CA PRO A 166 -1.93 1.25 -11.16
C PRO A 166 -0.88 2.34 -10.93
N THR A 167 0.09 2.11 -10.07
CA THR A 167 1.17 3.05 -9.71
C THR A 167 1.92 3.63 -10.93
N GLY A 168 1.59 3.19 -12.13
CA GLY A 168 2.01 3.75 -13.41
C GLY A 168 1.25 5.01 -13.83
N ARG A 169 1.64 5.58 -14.95
CA ARG A 169 1.08 6.83 -15.49
C ARG A 169 -0.25 6.65 -16.23
N TYR A 170 -0.63 5.41 -16.54
CA TYR A 170 -1.74 5.11 -17.43
C TYR A 170 -2.93 4.55 -16.68
N ARG A 171 -4.12 5.01 -17.06
CA ARG A 171 -5.40 4.44 -16.64
C ARG A 171 -5.62 3.15 -17.43
N THR A 172 -5.92 2.08 -16.73
CA THR A 172 -6.33 0.81 -17.36
C THR A 172 -7.84 0.67 -17.20
N MET A 173 -8.55 0.54 -18.30
CA MET A 173 -9.99 0.26 -18.30
C MET A 173 -10.18 -1.20 -18.70
N ILE A 174 -10.90 -1.95 -17.87
CA ILE A 174 -11.28 -3.34 -18.13
C ILE A 174 -12.80 -3.39 -18.26
N PRO A 175 -13.34 -3.65 -19.45
CA PRO A 175 -14.80 -3.66 -19.67
C PRO A 175 -15.45 -4.86 -18.98
N TRP A 176 -16.66 -4.70 -18.47
CA TRP A 176 -17.43 -5.80 -17.87
C TRP A 176 -17.71 -6.94 -18.85
N ALA A 177 -17.78 -6.63 -20.15
CA ALA A 177 -17.91 -7.64 -21.21
C ALA A 177 -16.76 -8.64 -21.24
N ALA A 178 -15.57 -8.22 -20.78
CA ALA A 178 -14.41 -9.09 -20.63
C ALA A 178 -14.46 -9.98 -19.37
N GLN A 179 -15.50 -9.86 -18.54
CA GLN A 179 -15.69 -10.63 -17.30
C GLN A 179 -14.43 -10.67 -16.41
N PRO A 180 -13.92 -9.50 -15.96
CA PRO A 180 -12.74 -9.48 -15.12
C PRO A 180 -12.98 -10.20 -13.79
N ARG A 181 -12.03 -11.03 -13.38
CA ARG A 181 -12.05 -11.72 -12.09
C ARG A 181 -10.67 -11.68 -11.45
N VAL A 182 -10.59 -11.57 -10.15
CA VAL A 182 -9.31 -11.67 -9.41
C VAL A 182 -9.01 -13.14 -9.19
N LEU A 183 -7.93 -13.64 -9.80
CA LEU A 183 -7.44 -15.00 -9.58
C LEU A 183 -6.74 -15.17 -8.23
N GLY A 184 -6.22 -14.08 -7.70
CA GLY A 184 -5.44 -14.06 -6.48
C GLY A 184 -4.38 -12.97 -6.51
N CYS A 185 -3.34 -13.15 -5.73
CA CYS A 185 -2.23 -12.21 -5.61
C CYS A 185 -0.92 -12.85 -6.05
N VAL A 186 -0.12 -12.10 -6.78
CA VAL A 186 1.23 -12.51 -7.18
C VAL A 186 2.24 -11.45 -6.76
N ARG A 187 3.51 -11.83 -6.62
CA ARG A 187 4.58 -10.85 -6.43
C ARG A 187 5.09 -10.38 -7.79
N HIS A 188 4.92 -9.10 -8.05
CA HIS A 188 5.48 -8.43 -9.22
C HIS A 188 6.52 -7.41 -8.76
N ASN A 189 7.78 -7.57 -9.16
CA ASN A 189 8.91 -6.76 -8.67
C ASN A 189 8.95 -6.67 -7.13
N GLY A 190 8.77 -7.81 -6.45
CA GLY A 190 8.79 -7.87 -4.99
C GLY A 190 7.51 -7.40 -4.28
N THR A 191 6.62 -6.69 -4.98
CA THR A 191 5.38 -6.11 -4.43
C THR A 191 4.20 -7.04 -4.68
N PRO A 192 3.33 -7.30 -3.68
CA PRO A 192 2.11 -8.05 -3.89
C PRO A 192 1.11 -7.22 -4.73
N VAL A 193 0.62 -7.81 -5.80
CA VAL A 193 -0.34 -7.20 -6.73
C VAL A 193 -1.53 -8.14 -6.94
N ALA A 194 -2.72 -7.58 -7.14
CA ALA A 194 -3.87 -8.36 -7.58
C ALA A 194 -3.67 -8.78 -9.03
N LEU A 195 -3.84 -10.07 -9.30
CA LEU A 195 -3.85 -10.64 -10.64
C LEU A 195 -5.30 -10.71 -11.12
N ILE A 196 -5.63 -9.88 -12.09
CA ILE A 196 -6.95 -9.82 -12.69
C ILE A 196 -6.88 -10.53 -14.05
N GLU A 197 -7.69 -11.55 -14.23
CA GLU A 197 -7.84 -12.27 -15.49
C GLU A 197 -9.15 -11.89 -16.15
N THR A 198 -9.16 -11.86 -17.46
CA THR A 198 -10.37 -11.66 -18.27
C THR A 198 -10.73 -12.93 -19.02
N ARG A 199 -11.96 -13.01 -19.52
CA ARG A 199 -12.42 -14.14 -20.36
C ARG A 199 -11.53 -14.42 -21.57
N THR A 200 -10.83 -13.40 -22.07
CA THR A 200 -9.87 -13.51 -23.19
C THR A 200 -8.47 -13.94 -22.74
N ASN A 201 -8.31 -14.42 -21.52
CA ASN A 201 -7.02 -14.78 -20.89
C ASN A 201 -6.01 -13.64 -20.83
N SER A 202 -6.46 -12.39 -20.95
CA SER A 202 -5.62 -11.24 -20.70
C SER A 202 -5.45 -11.03 -19.21
N CYS A 203 -4.21 -10.83 -18.75
CA CYS A 203 -3.89 -10.65 -17.35
C CYS A 203 -3.48 -9.21 -17.08
N TYR A 204 -4.02 -8.64 -15.99
CA TYR A 204 -3.68 -7.30 -15.50
C TYR A 204 -3.16 -7.39 -14.08
N TYR A 205 -2.13 -6.59 -13.78
CA TYR A 205 -1.50 -6.51 -12.47
C TYR A 205 -1.87 -5.20 -11.79
N PHE A 206 -2.61 -5.26 -10.70
CA PHE A 206 -3.04 -4.08 -9.97
C PHE A 206 -2.41 -4.02 -8.57
N PRO A 207 -1.49 -3.07 -8.33
CA PRO A 207 -0.86 -2.91 -7.03
C PRO A 207 -1.83 -2.24 -6.05
N MET A 208 -2.15 -2.94 -4.98
CA MET A 208 -3.08 -2.49 -3.94
C MET A 208 -2.38 -2.19 -2.60
N PHE A 209 -1.05 -2.27 -2.56
CA PHE A 209 -0.32 -2.19 -1.30
C PHE A 209 -0.43 -0.82 -0.61
N THR A 210 -0.74 0.25 -1.34
CA THR A 210 -0.96 1.60 -0.81
C THR A 210 -2.43 1.90 -0.51
N LEU A 211 -3.34 1.06 -1.01
CA LEU A 211 -4.77 1.27 -0.85
C LEU A 211 -5.27 0.72 0.48
N PRO A 212 -6.12 1.44 1.19
CA PRO A 212 -6.85 0.93 2.34
C PRO A 212 -8.07 0.12 1.90
N LEU A 213 -7.84 -0.86 1.04
CA LEU A 213 -8.79 -1.82 0.49
C LEU A 213 -8.18 -3.21 0.58
N GLY A 214 -8.95 -4.20 1.05
CA GLY A 214 -8.54 -5.60 1.08
C GLY A 214 -8.59 -6.21 -0.32
N TYR A 215 -7.71 -7.18 -0.58
CA TYR A 215 -7.73 -7.94 -1.83
C TYR A 215 -9.03 -8.76 -1.97
N VAL A 216 -9.53 -9.32 -0.88
CA VAL A 216 -10.82 -10.02 -0.83
C VAL A 216 -11.97 -9.07 -1.16
N GLN A 217 -11.97 -7.88 -0.60
CA GLN A 217 -13.00 -6.88 -0.86
C GLN A 217 -13.00 -6.46 -2.34
N PHE A 218 -11.83 -6.22 -2.90
CA PHE A 218 -11.69 -5.89 -4.32
C PHE A 218 -12.14 -7.06 -5.21
N GLN A 219 -11.79 -8.29 -4.86
CA GLN A 219 -12.24 -9.50 -5.54
C GLN A 219 -13.78 -9.57 -5.58
N ARG A 220 -14.44 -9.37 -4.44
CA ARG A 220 -15.92 -9.38 -4.36
C ARG A 220 -16.56 -8.32 -5.27
N VAL A 221 -15.99 -7.13 -5.32
CA VAL A 221 -16.48 -6.04 -6.19
C VAL A 221 -16.42 -6.46 -7.67
N LEU A 222 -15.26 -6.97 -8.12
CA LEU A 222 -15.13 -7.42 -9.51
C LEU A 222 -16.04 -8.60 -9.82
N GLU A 223 -16.12 -9.60 -8.94
CA GLU A 223 -16.98 -10.77 -9.10
C GLU A 223 -18.47 -10.36 -9.19
N PHE A 224 -18.92 -9.47 -8.32
CA PHE A 224 -20.30 -9.01 -8.31
C PHE A 224 -20.67 -8.31 -9.62
N TYR A 225 -19.94 -7.28 -10.03
CA TYR A 225 -20.28 -6.55 -11.26
C TYR A 225 -19.94 -7.31 -12.54
N SER A 226 -19.05 -8.28 -12.52
CA SER A 226 -18.82 -9.17 -13.66
C SER A 226 -19.95 -10.21 -13.81
N GLY A 227 -20.46 -10.74 -12.70
CA GLY A 227 -21.48 -11.78 -12.69
C GLY A 227 -22.91 -11.25 -12.88
N TYR A 228 -23.21 -10.06 -12.36
CA TYR A 228 -24.57 -9.52 -12.32
C TYR A 228 -24.72 -8.27 -13.19
N ALA A 229 -25.22 -8.47 -14.44
CA ALA A 229 -25.38 -7.37 -15.40
C ALA A 229 -26.40 -6.32 -14.93
N ASP A 230 -27.46 -6.73 -14.25
CA ASP A 230 -28.50 -5.83 -13.75
C ASP A 230 -27.98 -4.92 -12.64
N ALA A 231 -27.07 -5.39 -11.80
CA ALA A 231 -26.42 -4.58 -10.79
C ALA A 231 -25.65 -3.37 -11.38
N ARG A 232 -25.16 -3.49 -12.61
CA ARG A 232 -24.45 -2.40 -13.31
C ARG A 232 -25.34 -1.21 -13.61
N ARG A 233 -26.68 -1.39 -13.73
CA ARG A 233 -27.64 -0.31 -13.95
C ARG A 233 -27.76 0.60 -12.74
N SER A 234 -27.45 0.09 -11.55
CA SER A 234 -27.48 0.87 -10.30
C SER A 234 -26.21 1.67 -10.06
N ILE A 235 -25.15 1.45 -10.85
CA ILE A 235 -23.88 2.17 -10.69
C ILE A 235 -24.10 3.68 -10.87
N GLY A 236 -23.53 4.47 -9.98
CA GLY A 236 -23.74 5.92 -9.95
C GLY A 236 -25.00 6.37 -9.22
N THR A 237 -25.81 5.43 -8.73
CA THR A 237 -26.98 5.72 -7.89
C THR A 237 -26.66 5.47 -6.41
N PRO A 238 -27.47 5.99 -5.46
CA PRO A 238 -27.34 5.68 -4.04
C PRO A 238 -27.42 4.16 -3.76
N GLN A 239 -28.25 3.43 -4.48
CA GLN A 239 -28.42 1.99 -4.36
C GLN A 239 -27.14 1.24 -4.76
N GLY A 240 -26.53 1.58 -5.89
CA GLY A 240 -25.26 0.99 -6.31
C GLY A 240 -24.13 1.24 -5.29
N LEU A 241 -24.13 2.41 -4.66
CA LEU A 241 -23.19 2.71 -3.58
C LEU A 241 -23.44 1.82 -2.35
N VAL A 242 -24.71 1.56 -2.00
CA VAL A 242 -25.06 0.62 -0.92
C VAL A 242 -24.54 -0.78 -1.26
N HIS A 243 -24.77 -1.29 -2.47
CA HIS A 243 -24.26 -2.59 -2.89
C HIS A 243 -22.73 -2.70 -2.74
N VAL A 244 -21.96 -1.71 -3.27
CA VAL A 244 -20.50 -1.73 -3.13
C VAL A 244 -20.06 -1.71 -1.68
N ARG A 245 -20.72 -0.91 -0.84
CA ARG A 245 -20.40 -0.84 0.59
C ARG A 245 -20.69 -2.15 1.31
N SER A 246 -21.79 -2.82 0.99
CA SER A 246 -22.15 -4.11 1.56
C SER A 246 -21.16 -5.21 1.15
N LEU A 247 -20.61 -5.17 -0.09
CA LEU A 247 -19.57 -6.10 -0.54
C LEU A 247 -18.27 -6.03 0.28
N MET A 248 -18.07 -4.96 1.04
CA MET A 248 -16.89 -4.85 1.93
C MET A 248 -16.99 -5.83 3.10
N ASP A 249 -18.21 -6.10 3.59
CA ASP A 249 -18.45 -6.91 4.78
C ASP A 249 -19.05 -8.29 4.43
N PHE A 250 -19.92 -8.35 3.41
CA PHE A 250 -20.67 -9.55 3.05
C PHE A 250 -20.16 -10.22 1.76
N PRO A 251 -20.34 -11.55 1.62
CA PRO A 251 -20.00 -12.26 0.39
C PRO A 251 -21.01 -11.92 -0.75
N VAL A 252 -20.55 -12.08 -1.98
CA VAL A 252 -21.33 -11.79 -3.20
C VAL A 252 -22.65 -12.55 -3.22
N SER A 253 -22.68 -13.82 -2.78
CA SER A 253 -23.87 -14.66 -2.76
C SER A 253 -25.01 -14.13 -1.89
N GLU A 254 -24.69 -13.39 -0.83
CA GLU A 254 -25.67 -12.80 0.07
C GLU A 254 -26.31 -11.55 -0.56
N ILE A 255 -25.49 -10.67 -1.12
CA ILE A 255 -25.96 -9.43 -1.76
C ILE A 255 -26.74 -9.72 -3.07
N ALA A 256 -26.35 -10.78 -3.79
CA ALA A 256 -27.04 -11.19 -5.01
C ALA A 256 -28.47 -11.66 -4.76
N LYS A 257 -28.79 -12.21 -3.59
CA LYS A 257 -30.18 -12.59 -3.23
C LYS A 257 -31.09 -11.38 -3.17
N ASP A 258 -30.59 -10.25 -2.69
CA ASP A 258 -31.37 -9.02 -2.57
C ASP A 258 -31.71 -8.42 -3.94
N LEU A 259 -30.88 -8.66 -4.97
CA LEU A 259 -31.16 -8.24 -6.35
C LEU A 259 -32.35 -8.98 -7.00
N HIS A 260 -32.58 -10.24 -6.61
CA HIS A 260 -33.66 -11.06 -7.16
C HIS A 260 -34.98 -10.90 -6.39
N SER A 261 -34.96 -10.22 -5.25
CA SER A 261 -36.13 -9.97 -4.40
C SER A 261 -36.82 -8.63 -4.68
N GLN A 262 -36.24 -7.79 -5.53
CA GLN A 262 -36.76 -6.50 -5.99
C GLN A 262 -37.31 -6.63 -7.40
#